data_e6d902d71e0ba46ecf5090b82b7a0491
#
_entry.id   e6d902d71e0ba46ecf5090b82b7a0491
#
_cell.length_a   1.000
_cell.length_b   1.000
_cell.length_c   1.000
_cell.angle_alpha   90.00
_cell.angle_beta   90.00
_cell.angle_gamma   90.00
#
_symmetry.space_group_name_H-M   'P 1'
#
loop_
_entity.id
_entity.type
_entity.pdbx_description
1 polymer ?
#
loop_
_entity_poly.entity_id
_entity_poly.type
_entity_poly.pdbx_seq_one_letter_code
_entity_poly.pdbx_strand_id
1 'polypeptide(L)'
;MIDLLHRLYENTGFGFLDWRMLVMWVVVAVLLYLAVYKKFEPLLLVPIAFGAMLANLPTQGIINKPASALRSPAEGVIVLAVAEDGDRVKLHAVEKILPKTVGEIGVEALGDLVAGESVDGFGANSLLYVLRSDESTDANAATVKVAATELLASDLLVWADASGKVISTEVSQGDRVVSGAELLELHSEHNGGLFHYIQLGILLEIFPPLIFLGVGALTDFGPLIANPRVLLLGGAAQFGVFGTFIGAQFLGFSDQASGAIGIIGGADGPTSIFLANALAPELLAPIAVAAYSYMALVPVIQPPIMRALTTESERKIRMNSLRQVSRLEKLVFAVIVTIACILLVPPASPLIGMLMFGNFLRECKVADRLSKAAQNELINVITIFLGSSVGITMTGDRFLRGETLGILVLGVAAFGVATASGVLMAKAMNIVSKNKINPLIGSAGVSAVPMAARVSQVEGQKADPSNFLLMHAMGPNVAGVIGTALVAGYFLTVLAAGH
;
A
#
# COMPACT_ATOMS: atom_id res chain seq x y z
N MET A 1 2.20 -43.77 18.84
CA MET A 1 2.87 -42.66 19.54
C MET A 1 3.62 -41.77 18.51
N ILE A 2 4.43 -42.35 17.65
CA ILE A 2 5.16 -41.61 16.58
C ILE A 2 4.16 -40.96 15.61
N ASP A 3 3.14 -41.68 15.16
CA ASP A 3 2.08 -41.15 14.27
C ASP A 3 1.28 -40.02 14.92
N LEU A 4 1.05 -40.10 16.23
CA LEU A 4 0.37 -39.03 16.96
C LEU A 4 1.23 -37.77 17.04
N LEU A 5 2.53 -37.94 17.28
CA LEU A 5 3.49 -36.84 17.29
C LEU A 5 3.66 -36.23 15.90
N HIS A 6 3.63 -37.04 14.83
CA HIS A 6 3.67 -36.56 13.46
C HIS A 6 2.43 -35.75 13.10
N ARG A 7 1.23 -36.25 13.42
CA ARG A 7 -0.02 -35.51 13.24
C ARG A 7 -0.09 -34.23 14.06
N LEU A 8 0.43 -34.26 15.31
CA LEU A 8 0.53 -33.05 16.13
C LEU A 8 1.49 -32.03 15.51
N TYR A 9 2.62 -32.48 14.96
CA TYR A 9 3.58 -31.62 14.27
C TYR A 9 2.98 -31.00 13.00
N GLU A 10 2.32 -31.80 12.16
CA GLU A 10 1.62 -31.35 10.94
C GLU A 10 0.49 -30.35 11.21
N ASN A 11 -0.20 -30.48 12.36
CA ASN A 11 -1.27 -29.57 12.76
C ASN A 11 -0.78 -28.33 13.52
N THR A 12 0.52 -28.23 13.79
CA THR A 12 1.10 -27.03 14.41
C THR A 12 1.78 -26.14 13.37
N GLY A 13 1.96 -24.87 13.70
CA GLY A 13 2.68 -23.94 12.84
C GLY A 13 4.13 -24.37 12.50
N PHE A 14 4.71 -25.30 13.24
CA PHE A 14 6.07 -25.80 12.96
C PHE A 14 6.16 -26.57 11.64
N GLY A 15 5.09 -27.28 11.23
CA GLY A 15 5.02 -28.00 9.96
C GLY A 15 4.99 -27.06 8.72
N PHE A 16 4.60 -25.81 8.92
CA PHE A 16 4.45 -24.81 7.85
C PHE A 16 5.58 -23.76 7.84
N LEU A 17 6.66 -23.96 8.62
CA LEU A 17 7.78 -23.03 8.65
C LEU A 17 8.58 -23.10 7.33
N ASP A 18 8.62 -21.98 6.61
CA ASP A 18 9.49 -21.77 5.46
C ASP A 18 10.76 -20.99 5.88
N TRP A 19 11.89 -21.27 5.23
CA TRP A 19 13.15 -20.53 5.44
C TRP A 19 13.00 -19.03 5.22
N ARG A 20 12.10 -18.60 4.32
CA ARG A 20 11.79 -17.20 4.05
C ARG A 20 11.19 -16.52 5.29
N MET A 21 10.34 -17.21 6.04
CA MET A 21 9.79 -16.70 7.32
C MET A 21 10.91 -16.43 8.32
N LEU A 22 11.90 -17.33 8.43
CA LEU A 22 13.04 -17.14 9.33
C LEU A 22 13.89 -15.92 8.93
N VAL A 23 14.14 -15.73 7.64
CA VAL A 23 14.83 -14.53 7.15
C VAL A 23 14.01 -13.27 7.47
N MET A 24 12.70 -13.29 7.27
CA MET A 24 11.84 -12.16 7.61
C MET A 24 11.82 -11.88 9.11
N TRP A 25 11.94 -12.86 9.99
CA TRP A 25 12.10 -12.60 11.43
C TRP A 25 13.38 -11.84 11.75
N VAL A 26 14.46 -12.11 11.03
CA VAL A 26 15.71 -11.30 11.15
C VAL A 26 15.44 -9.87 10.67
N VAL A 27 14.77 -9.69 9.52
CA VAL A 27 14.40 -8.37 9.03
C VAL A 27 13.53 -7.61 10.05
N VAL A 28 12.52 -8.27 10.61
CA VAL A 28 11.65 -7.71 11.66
C VAL A 28 12.48 -7.32 12.90
N ALA A 29 13.41 -8.18 13.35
CA ALA A 29 14.27 -7.86 14.49
C ALA A 29 15.13 -6.62 14.22
N VAL A 30 15.68 -6.48 13.00
CA VAL A 30 16.43 -5.28 12.58
C VAL A 30 15.53 -4.04 12.59
N LEU A 31 14.33 -4.11 12.03
CA LEU A 31 13.38 -3.00 12.02
C LEU A 31 12.99 -2.57 13.45
N LEU A 32 12.70 -3.54 14.33
CA LEU A 32 12.41 -3.26 15.75
C LEU A 32 13.62 -2.65 16.47
N TYR A 33 14.83 -3.15 16.21
CA TYR A 33 16.04 -2.56 16.76
C TYR A 33 16.21 -1.10 16.33
N LEU A 34 16.01 -0.80 15.05
CA LEU A 34 16.09 0.56 14.53
C LEU A 34 15.01 1.46 15.16
N ALA A 35 13.78 0.97 15.29
CA ALA A 35 12.68 1.71 15.88
C ALA A 35 12.88 1.98 17.38
N VAL A 36 13.19 0.93 18.16
CA VAL A 36 13.20 1.00 19.64
C VAL A 36 14.51 1.59 20.16
N TYR A 37 15.66 1.07 19.70
CA TYR A 37 16.97 1.49 20.24
C TYR A 37 17.55 2.71 19.52
N LYS A 38 17.44 2.77 18.18
CA LYS A 38 17.90 3.92 17.40
C LYS A 38 16.89 5.04 17.33
N LYS A 39 15.63 4.80 17.76
CA LYS A 39 14.51 5.76 17.76
C LYS A 39 14.22 6.31 16.35
N PHE A 40 14.42 5.47 15.32
CA PHE A 40 14.11 5.81 13.93
C PHE A 40 12.61 5.66 13.70
N GLU A 41 11.91 6.79 13.63
CA GLU A 41 10.47 6.91 13.39
C GLU A 41 9.63 5.78 14.06
N PRO A 42 9.68 5.66 15.40
CA PRO A 42 9.10 4.51 16.11
C PRO A 42 7.59 4.41 15.94
N LEU A 43 6.90 5.53 15.73
CA LEU A 43 5.44 5.56 15.58
C LEU A 43 4.95 4.76 14.37
N LEU A 44 5.74 4.71 13.30
CA LEU A 44 5.42 3.97 12.08
C LEU A 44 6.16 2.63 12.00
N LEU A 45 7.45 2.63 12.32
CA LEU A 45 8.29 1.46 12.11
C LEU A 45 7.90 0.30 13.04
N VAL A 46 7.42 0.59 14.27
CA VAL A 46 6.95 -0.46 15.20
C VAL A 46 5.70 -1.16 14.68
N PRO A 47 4.61 -0.48 14.28
CA PRO A 47 3.45 -1.14 13.68
C PRO A 47 3.79 -1.92 12.40
N ILE A 48 4.66 -1.39 11.53
CA ILE A 48 5.11 -2.09 10.32
C ILE A 48 5.84 -3.38 10.68
N ALA A 49 6.82 -3.30 11.58
CA ALA A 49 7.60 -4.46 11.99
C ALA A 49 6.73 -5.52 12.67
N PHE A 50 5.77 -5.11 13.50
CA PHE A 50 4.85 -6.03 14.15
C PHE A 50 3.89 -6.69 13.14
N GLY A 51 3.37 -5.94 12.19
CA GLY A 51 2.57 -6.48 11.08
C GLY A 51 3.36 -7.48 10.23
N ALA A 52 4.62 -7.16 9.90
CA ALA A 52 5.51 -8.07 9.18
C ALA A 52 5.84 -9.34 9.97
N MET A 53 5.96 -9.24 11.29
CA MET A 53 6.11 -10.41 12.16
C MET A 53 4.88 -11.32 12.03
N LEU A 54 3.69 -10.77 12.17
CA LEU A 54 2.44 -11.52 12.07
C LEU A 54 2.25 -12.18 10.69
N ALA A 55 2.61 -11.47 9.61
CA ALA A 55 2.49 -11.99 8.24
C ALA A 55 3.42 -13.16 7.95
N ASN A 56 4.53 -13.26 8.68
CA ASN A 56 5.53 -14.32 8.52
C ASN A 56 5.50 -15.35 9.67
N LEU A 57 4.38 -15.41 10.41
CA LEU A 57 4.04 -16.55 11.27
C LEU A 57 3.19 -17.53 10.46
N PRO A 58 3.30 -18.84 10.70
CA PRO A 58 2.52 -19.86 10.02
C PRO A 58 1.07 -19.88 10.54
N THR A 59 0.28 -18.87 10.16
CA THR A 59 -1.08 -18.60 10.67
C THR A 59 -2.19 -19.08 9.73
N GLN A 60 -1.86 -19.78 8.65
CA GLN A 60 -2.83 -20.21 7.62
C GLN A 60 -3.68 -19.05 7.04
N GLY A 61 -3.07 -17.86 6.92
CA GLY A 61 -3.72 -16.68 6.35
C GLY A 61 -4.27 -15.71 7.39
N ILE A 62 -3.50 -14.66 7.67
CA ILE A 62 -3.90 -13.62 8.63
C ILE A 62 -4.81 -12.56 8.00
N ILE A 63 -4.74 -12.38 6.68
CA ILE A 63 -5.53 -11.40 5.93
C ILE A 63 -6.83 -12.03 5.44
N ASN A 64 -6.70 -13.13 4.73
CA ASN A 64 -7.82 -13.88 4.18
C ASN A 64 -7.83 -15.28 4.80
N LYS A 65 -9.01 -15.89 4.93
CA LYS A 65 -9.03 -17.32 5.13
C LYS A 65 -8.27 -17.99 3.99
N PRO A 66 -7.54 -19.08 4.25
CA PRO A 66 -6.93 -19.85 3.17
C PRO A 66 -8.02 -20.20 2.15
N ALA A 67 -7.64 -20.26 0.88
CA ALA A 67 -8.52 -20.76 -0.14
C ALA A 67 -9.04 -22.14 0.29
N SER A 68 -10.35 -22.36 0.15
CA SER A 68 -10.94 -23.65 0.43
C SER A 68 -10.92 -24.49 -0.85
N ALA A 69 -10.34 -25.67 -0.78
CA ALA A 69 -10.41 -26.62 -1.88
C ALA A 69 -11.76 -27.36 -1.82
N LEU A 70 -12.58 -27.20 -2.86
CA LEU A 70 -13.76 -28.02 -3.06
C LEU A 70 -13.31 -29.42 -3.48
N ARG A 71 -13.75 -30.45 -2.77
CA ARG A 71 -13.34 -31.82 -3.00
C ARG A 71 -14.48 -32.66 -3.54
N SER A 72 -14.14 -33.64 -4.38
CA SER A 72 -15.11 -34.57 -4.94
C SER A 72 -15.80 -35.39 -3.82
N PRO A 73 -17.14 -35.43 -3.77
CA PRO A 73 -17.87 -36.22 -2.80
C PRO A 73 -17.78 -37.74 -3.07
N ALA A 74 -17.48 -38.15 -4.29
CA ALA A 74 -17.44 -39.54 -4.70
C ALA A 74 -16.38 -39.78 -5.79
N GLU A 75 -16.11 -41.05 -6.09
CA GLU A 75 -15.34 -41.46 -7.27
C GLU A 75 -16.23 -41.42 -8.51
N GLY A 76 -15.69 -40.94 -9.65
CA GLY A 76 -16.44 -40.89 -10.91
C GLY A 76 -15.77 -40.05 -11.98
N VAL A 77 -16.52 -39.77 -13.04
CA VAL A 77 -16.09 -38.95 -14.18
C VAL A 77 -16.85 -37.63 -14.19
N ILE A 78 -16.18 -36.52 -14.38
CA ILE A 78 -16.79 -35.19 -14.54
C ILE A 78 -17.51 -35.15 -15.88
N VAL A 79 -18.84 -35.24 -15.86
CA VAL A 79 -19.66 -35.21 -17.09
C VAL A 79 -20.03 -33.80 -17.52
N LEU A 80 -20.02 -32.84 -16.58
CA LEU A 80 -20.21 -31.42 -16.87
C LEU A 80 -19.38 -30.59 -15.89
N ALA A 81 -18.58 -29.67 -16.41
CA ALA A 81 -17.91 -28.63 -15.65
C ALA A 81 -18.59 -27.28 -15.95
N VAL A 82 -19.11 -26.62 -14.92
CA VAL A 82 -19.81 -25.32 -15.05
C VAL A 82 -18.90 -24.19 -14.58
N ALA A 83 -18.03 -24.46 -13.59
CA ALA A 83 -17.15 -23.47 -13.00
C ALA A 83 -15.93 -23.22 -13.91
N GLU A 84 -15.60 -21.94 -14.07
CA GLU A 84 -14.39 -21.46 -14.76
C GLU A 84 -13.53 -20.60 -13.84
N ASP A 85 -12.24 -20.46 -14.17
CA ASP A 85 -11.31 -19.61 -13.42
C ASP A 85 -11.79 -18.15 -13.42
N GLY A 86 -11.87 -17.58 -12.23
CA GLY A 86 -12.33 -16.22 -12.07
C GLY A 86 -13.82 -16.06 -11.79
N ASP A 87 -14.63 -17.13 -11.88
CA ASP A 87 -16.05 -17.10 -11.61
C ASP A 87 -16.37 -16.75 -10.16
N ARG A 88 -17.46 -16.02 -9.98
CA ARG A 88 -18.04 -15.78 -8.66
C ARG A 88 -19.12 -16.80 -8.35
N VAL A 89 -18.88 -17.62 -7.35
CA VAL A 89 -19.82 -18.62 -6.86
C VAL A 89 -20.51 -18.13 -5.59
N LYS A 90 -21.76 -18.53 -5.39
CA LYS A 90 -22.55 -18.16 -4.21
C LYS A 90 -22.99 -19.42 -3.45
N LEU A 91 -22.70 -19.42 -2.16
CA LEU A 91 -23.26 -20.42 -1.25
C LEU A 91 -24.78 -20.22 -1.14
N HIS A 92 -25.51 -21.32 -1.15
CA HIS A 92 -26.95 -21.31 -0.88
C HIS A 92 -27.27 -20.98 0.57
N ALA A 93 -28.43 -20.33 0.81
CA ALA A 93 -28.91 -20.11 2.16
C ALA A 93 -29.05 -21.46 2.92
N VAL A 94 -28.50 -21.50 4.13
CA VAL A 94 -28.27 -22.69 4.97
C VAL A 94 -29.54 -23.51 5.28
N GLU A 95 -30.73 -23.06 4.94
CA GLU A 95 -32.01 -23.67 5.28
C GLU A 95 -32.57 -24.64 4.22
N LYS A 96 -31.99 -24.74 3.04
CA LYS A 96 -32.44 -25.65 1.98
C LYS A 96 -31.51 -26.84 1.83
N ILE A 97 -32.05 -28.03 1.78
CA ILE A 97 -31.33 -29.26 1.42
C ILE A 97 -31.02 -29.14 -0.08
N LEU A 98 -29.75 -29.11 -0.44
CA LEU A 98 -29.31 -29.07 -1.83
C LEU A 98 -29.61 -30.43 -2.50
N PRO A 99 -30.16 -30.46 -3.75
CA PRO A 99 -30.33 -31.69 -4.48
C PRO A 99 -28.98 -32.39 -4.66
N LYS A 100 -28.96 -33.69 -4.52
CA LYS A 100 -27.73 -34.50 -4.67
C LYS A 100 -27.57 -35.07 -6.07
N THR A 101 -28.67 -35.27 -6.78
CA THR A 101 -28.69 -35.90 -8.09
C THR A 101 -29.46 -35.06 -9.11
N VAL A 102 -29.17 -35.30 -10.39
CA VAL A 102 -29.91 -34.68 -11.52
C VAL A 102 -31.38 -35.05 -11.48
N GLY A 103 -31.73 -36.27 -11.04
CA GLY A 103 -33.11 -36.68 -10.92
C GLY A 103 -33.93 -35.94 -9.87
N GLU A 104 -33.27 -35.40 -8.84
CA GLU A 104 -33.95 -34.63 -7.78
C GLU A 104 -34.29 -33.21 -8.21
N ILE A 105 -33.46 -32.58 -9.13
CA ILE A 105 -33.69 -31.23 -9.60
C ILE A 105 -34.45 -31.19 -10.93
N GLY A 106 -34.30 -32.20 -11.76
CA GLY A 106 -34.84 -32.26 -13.13
C GLY A 106 -33.90 -31.66 -14.18
N VAL A 107 -33.96 -32.19 -15.39
CA VAL A 107 -33.05 -31.82 -16.50
C VAL A 107 -33.32 -30.40 -17.01
N GLU A 108 -34.59 -29.94 -17.00
CA GLU A 108 -34.99 -28.59 -17.40
C GLU A 108 -34.41 -27.55 -16.44
N ALA A 109 -34.62 -27.72 -15.14
CA ALA A 109 -34.09 -26.82 -14.11
C ALA A 109 -32.55 -26.80 -14.07
N LEU A 110 -31.91 -27.94 -14.37
CA LEU A 110 -30.45 -27.99 -14.53
C LEU A 110 -29.99 -27.19 -15.75
N GLY A 111 -30.73 -27.25 -16.86
CA GLY A 111 -30.45 -26.45 -18.07
C GLY A 111 -30.48 -24.94 -17.79
N ASP A 112 -31.47 -24.50 -17.02
CA ASP A 112 -31.61 -23.07 -16.63
C ASP A 112 -30.47 -22.62 -15.71
N LEU A 113 -30.05 -23.46 -14.74
CA LEU A 113 -28.89 -23.19 -13.85
C LEU A 113 -27.57 -23.08 -14.62
N VAL A 114 -27.35 -23.95 -15.60
CA VAL A 114 -26.16 -23.93 -16.48
C VAL A 114 -26.20 -22.71 -17.40
N ALA A 115 -27.38 -22.26 -17.82
CA ALA A 115 -27.57 -21.04 -18.59
C ALA A 115 -27.39 -19.75 -17.76
N GLY A 116 -27.15 -19.86 -16.46
CA GLY A 116 -26.93 -18.72 -15.57
C GLY A 116 -28.20 -18.12 -14.99
N GLU A 117 -29.34 -18.85 -15.07
CA GLU A 117 -30.61 -18.43 -14.47
C GLU A 117 -30.77 -19.03 -13.05
N SER A 118 -31.52 -18.34 -12.19
CA SER A 118 -31.83 -18.85 -10.85
C SER A 118 -33.12 -19.68 -10.91
N VAL A 119 -33.09 -20.90 -10.35
CA VAL A 119 -34.23 -21.83 -10.35
C VAL A 119 -34.63 -22.15 -8.92
N ASP A 120 -35.87 -22.02 -8.57
CA ASP A 120 -36.47 -22.40 -7.26
C ASP A 120 -35.69 -21.98 -6.02
N GLY A 121 -35.05 -20.82 -6.09
CA GLY A 121 -34.22 -20.27 -5.02
C GLY A 121 -32.78 -20.78 -5.04
N PHE A 122 -32.35 -21.50 -6.06
CA PHE A 122 -30.96 -21.81 -6.35
C PHE A 122 -30.40 -20.67 -7.24
N GLY A 123 -29.37 -20.00 -6.75
CA GLY A 123 -28.75 -18.88 -7.49
C GLY A 123 -27.91 -19.39 -8.66
N ALA A 124 -27.89 -18.62 -9.72
CA ALA A 124 -26.89 -18.77 -10.78
C ALA A 124 -25.49 -18.93 -10.16
N ASN A 125 -24.65 -19.79 -10.74
CA ASN A 125 -23.26 -20.04 -10.31
C ASN A 125 -23.12 -20.74 -8.93
N SER A 126 -24.14 -21.45 -8.46
CA SER A 126 -24.02 -22.30 -7.24
C SER A 126 -23.70 -23.75 -7.57
N LEU A 127 -24.10 -24.25 -8.75
CA LEU A 127 -23.72 -25.55 -9.28
C LEU A 127 -22.36 -25.44 -9.96
N LEU A 128 -21.43 -26.36 -9.62
CA LEU A 128 -20.03 -26.27 -10.10
C LEU A 128 -19.66 -27.45 -11.01
N TYR A 129 -20.08 -28.67 -10.66
CA TYR A 129 -19.78 -29.86 -11.45
C TYR A 129 -20.94 -30.85 -11.41
N VAL A 130 -21.02 -31.72 -12.43
CA VAL A 130 -21.85 -32.92 -12.45
C VAL A 130 -20.93 -34.12 -12.56
N LEU A 131 -21.07 -35.08 -11.65
CA LEU A 131 -20.23 -36.26 -11.52
C LEU A 131 -21.03 -37.53 -11.77
N ARG A 132 -20.55 -38.41 -12.63
CA ARG A 132 -21.14 -39.75 -12.87
C ARG A 132 -20.38 -40.80 -12.08
N SER A 133 -21.06 -41.54 -11.20
CA SER A 133 -20.47 -42.65 -10.46
C SER A 133 -20.12 -43.82 -11.32
N ASP A 134 -18.99 -44.47 -11.05
CA ASP A 134 -18.27 -45.39 -11.91
C ASP A 134 -18.77 -46.84 -11.85
N GLU A 135 -20.02 -47.13 -11.41
CA GLU A 135 -20.52 -48.51 -11.37
C GLU A 135 -20.76 -49.14 -12.74
N SER A 136 -20.53 -48.45 -13.86
CA SER A 136 -20.91 -48.91 -15.21
C SER A 136 -19.88 -48.68 -16.33
N THR A 137 -18.63 -48.29 -16.06
CA THR A 137 -17.67 -48.02 -17.14
C THR A 137 -16.46 -48.91 -17.10
N ASP A 138 -16.33 -49.73 -18.16
CA ASP A 138 -15.12 -50.52 -18.49
C ASP A 138 -13.87 -49.63 -18.50
N ALA A 139 -12.80 -50.13 -17.91
CA ALA A 139 -11.54 -49.43 -17.64
C ALA A 139 -10.74 -48.89 -18.85
N ASN A 140 -11.34 -48.87 -20.04
CA ASN A 140 -10.66 -48.52 -21.30
C ASN A 140 -11.28 -47.38 -22.11
N ALA A 141 -12.20 -46.58 -21.55
CA ALA A 141 -12.77 -45.45 -22.28
C ALA A 141 -11.91 -44.18 -22.11
N ALA A 142 -11.01 -43.97 -23.06
CA ALA A 142 -10.38 -42.66 -23.27
C ALA A 142 -11.46 -41.63 -23.58
N THR A 143 -11.45 -40.53 -22.81
CA THR A 143 -12.13 -39.24 -23.06
C THR A 143 -13.61 -39.35 -23.51
N VAL A 144 -14.52 -39.56 -22.59
CA VAL A 144 -15.96 -39.46 -22.89
C VAL A 144 -16.35 -37.98 -22.85
N LYS A 145 -16.43 -37.33 -23.99
CA LYS A 145 -17.16 -36.08 -24.15
C LYS A 145 -18.65 -36.37 -24.17
N VAL A 146 -19.29 -36.30 -23.01
CA VAL A 146 -20.75 -36.39 -22.91
C VAL A 146 -21.34 -35.02 -23.22
N ALA A 147 -22.18 -34.91 -24.23
CA ALA A 147 -22.96 -33.71 -24.50
C ALA A 147 -23.92 -33.49 -23.30
N ALA A 148 -24.20 -32.22 -22.93
CA ALA A 148 -25.09 -31.85 -21.81
C ALA A 148 -26.53 -32.47 -21.94
N THR A 149 -26.88 -33.03 -23.09
CA THR A 149 -28.16 -33.70 -23.41
C THR A 149 -28.24 -35.15 -22.92
N GLU A 150 -27.16 -35.76 -22.40
CA GLU A 150 -27.11 -37.17 -22.01
C GLU A 150 -26.87 -37.37 -20.51
N LEU A 151 -27.30 -36.43 -19.66
CA LEU A 151 -27.19 -36.57 -18.21
C LEU A 151 -28.17 -37.61 -17.70
N LEU A 152 -27.70 -38.44 -16.76
CA LEU A 152 -28.49 -39.47 -16.12
C LEU A 152 -29.12 -38.95 -14.80
N ALA A 153 -30.31 -39.43 -14.48
CA ALA A 153 -30.96 -39.09 -13.21
C ALA A 153 -30.11 -39.42 -11.95
N SER A 154 -29.17 -40.35 -12.09
CA SER A 154 -28.25 -40.78 -11.03
C SER A 154 -26.97 -39.94 -10.95
N ASP A 155 -26.71 -39.04 -11.92
CA ASP A 155 -25.51 -38.18 -11.89
C ASP A 155 -25.55 -37.25 -10.68
N LEU A 156 -24.42 -37.15 -9.96
CA LEU A 156 -24.30 -36.37 -8.72
C LEU A 156 -24.03 -34.90 -9.03
N LEU A 157 -24.69 -34.01 -8.34
CA LEU A 157 -24.51 -32.58 -8.41
C LEU A 157 -23.49 -32.12 -7.35
N VAL A 158 -22.48 -31.36 -7.76
CA VAL A 158 -21.47 -30.80 -6.87
C VAL A 158 -21.67 -29.28 -6.78
N TRP A 159 -22.09 -28.84 -5.62
CA TRP A 159 -22.43 -27.45 -5.31
C TRP A 159 -21.27 -26.72 -4.63
N ALA A 160 -21.26 -25.39 -4.75
CA ALA A 160 -20.36 -24.57 -3.95
C ALA A 160 -20.63 -24.76 -2.46
N ASP A 161 -19.59 -25.04 -1.70
CA ASP A 161 -19.62 -25.17 -0.23
C ASP A 161 -19.36 -23.84 0.49
N ALA A 162 -18.90 -22.82 -0.24
CA ALA A 162 -18.68 -21.44 0.23
C ALA A 162 -18.95 -20.44 -0.89
N SER A 163 -19.31 -19.20 -0.52
CA SER A 163 -19.33 -18.09 -1.49
C SER A 163 -17.91 -17.58 -1.69
N GLY A 164 -17.51 -17.36 -2.92
CA GLY A 164 -16.17 -16.88 -3.21
C GLY A 164 -15.90 -16.72 -4.71
N LYS A 165 -14.63 -16.48 -5.02
CA LYS A 165 -14.13 -16.44 -6.38
C LYS A 165 -13.32 -17.71 -6.67
N VAL A 166 -13.57 -18.36 -7.81
CA VAL A 166 -12.75 -19.48 -8.28
C VAL A 166 -11.36 -18.96 -8.62
N ILE A 167 -10.34 -19.54 -8.01
CA ILE A 167 -8.92 -19.18 -8.25
C ILE A 167 -8.39 -20.04 -9.38
N SER A 168 -8.59 -21.36 -9.26
CA SER A 168 -8.17 -22.36 -10.26
C SER A 168 -9.15 -23.51 -10.29
N THR A 169 -9.36 -24.06 -11.48
CA THR A 169 -10.06 -25.31 -11.69
C THR A 169 -9.03 -26.40 -11.93
N GLU A 170 -9.03 -27.43 -11.06
CA GLU A 170 -8.04 -28.52 -11.11
C GLU A 170 -8.47 -29.66 -12.04
N VAL A 171 -9.74 -29.67 -12.45
CA VAL A 171 -10.34 -30.73 -13.25
C VAL A 171 -11.17 -30.16 -14.39
N SER A 172 -11.21 -30.88 -15.49
CA SER A 172 -11.96 -30.54 -16.69
C SER A 172 -13.04 -31.59 -16.98
N GLN A 173 -13.99 -31.25 -17.84
CA GLN A 173 -14.99 -32.20 -18.31
C GLN A 173 -14.32 -33.41 -18.98
N GLY A 174 -14.68 -34.62 -18.57
CA GLY A 174 -14.10 -35.87 -19.01
C GLY A 174 -13.03 -36.45 -18.08
N ASP A 175 -12.58 -35.69 -17.09
CA ASP A 175 -11.59 -36.16 -16.11
C ASP A 175 -12.18 -37.16 -15.14
N ARG A 176 -11.40 -38.17 -14.78
CA ARG A 176 -11.73 -39.13 -13.73
C ARG A 176 -11.18 -38.67 -12.41
N VAL A 177 -12.02 -38.62 -11.40
CA VAL A 177 -11.67 -38.18 -10.05
C VAL A 177 -11.96 -39.26 -9.02
N VAL A 178 -11.14 -39.32 -7.97
CA VAL A 178 -11.39 -40.18 -6.80
C VAL A 178 -12.08 -39.38 -5.71
N SER A 179 -12.76 -40.06 -4.81
CA SER A 179 -13.37 -39.40 -3.64
C SER A 179 -12.31 -38.62 -2.85
N GLY A 180 -12.56 -37.34 -2.59
CA GLY A 180 -11.64 -36.44 -1.90
C GLY A 180 -10.63 -35.74 -2.80
N ALA A 181 -10.61 -36.00 -4.12
CA ALA A 181 -9.78 -35.23 -5.06
C ALA A 181 -10.20 -33.76 -5.10
N GLU A 182 -9.24 -32.87 -5.21
CA GLU A 182 -9.50 -31.43 -5.35
C GLU A 182 -10.07 -31.12 -6.73
N LEU A 183 -11.21 -30.43 -6.78
CA LEU A 183 -11.92 -30.08 -8.01
C LEU A 183 -11.62 -28.63 -8.42
N LEU A 184 -11.62 -27.73 -7.46
CA LEU A 184 -11.30 -26.33 -7.65
C LEU A 184 -10.89 -25.69 -6.33
N GLU A 185 -10.24 -24.54 -6.44
CA GLU A 185 -9.85 -23.69 -5.32
C GLU A 185 -10.72 -22.42 -5.26
N LEU A 186 -11.36 -22.19 -4.10
CA LEU A 186 -12.24 -21.05 -3.86
C LEU A 186 -11.60 -20.06 -2.91
N HIS A 187 -11.56 -18.80 -3.29
CA HIS A 187 -11.21 -17.70 -2.41
C HIS A 187 -12.47 -17.07 -1.82
N SER A 188 -12.71 -17.27 -0.52
CA SER A 188 -13.91 -16.76 0.18
C SER A 188 -13.90 -15.24 0.23
N GLU A 189 -14.86 -14.59 -0.41
CA GLU A 189 -15.00 -13.12 -0.41
C GLU A 189 -15.54 -12.55 0.92
N HIS A 190 -16.13 -13.35 1.80
CA HIS A 190 -16.97 -12.83 2.90
C HIS A 190 -16.43 -13.05 4.32
N ASN A 191 -15.24 -13.59 4.52
CA ASN A 191 -14.73 -13.89 5.87
C ASN A 191 -13.27 -13.46 6.06
N GLY A 192 -12.93 -12.25 5.67
CA GLY A 192 -11.66 -11.64 6.07
C GLY A 192 -11.62 -11.44 7.59
N GLY A 193 -10.50 -11.79 8.21
CA GLY A 193 -10.24 -11.45 9.61
C GLY A 193 -10.08 -9.94 9.82
N LEU A 194 -9.81 -9.52 11.07
CA LEU A 194 -9.58 -8.12 11.43
C LEU A 194 -8.63 -7.40 10.47
N PHE A 195 -7.53 -8.04 10.09
CA PHE A 195 -6.51 -7.44 9.24
C PHE A 195 -6.95 -7.25 7.78
N HIS A 196 -7.87 -8.08 7.26
CA HIS A 196 -8.49 -7.85 5.98
C HIS A 196 -9.25 -6.50 5.97
N TYR A 197 -10.09 -6.27 6.99
CA TYR A 197 -10.86 -5.03 7.08
C TYR A 197 -9.97 -3.80 7.31
N ILE A 198 -8.91 -3.93 8.10
CA ILE A 198 -7.95 -2.84 8.30
C ILE A 198 -7.22 -2.53 6.98
N GLN A 199 -6.84 -3.56 6.21
CA GLN A 199 -6.18 -3.38 4.91
C GLN A 199 -7.05 -2.63 3.89
N LEU A 200 -8.38 -2.75 3.97
CA LEU A 200 -9.28 -1.95 3.13
C LEU A 200 -9.04 -0.44 3.26
N GLY A 201 -8.56 0.02 4.41
CA GLY A 201 -8.19 1.43 4.59
C GLY A 201 -7.02 1.88 3.70
N ILE A 202 -6.14 0.96 3.26
CA ILE A 202 -5.14 1.23 2.22
C ILE A 202 -5.75 1.06 0.84
N LEU A 203 -6.40 -0.08 0.56
CA LEU A 203 -6.94 -0.42 -0.76
C LEU A 203 -7.98 0.59 -1.26
N LEU A 204 -8.79 1.15 -0.35
CA LEU A 204 -9.76 2.20 -0.63
C LEU A 204 -9.20 3.62 -0.49
N GLU A 205 -7.88 3.76 -0.33
CA GLU A 205 -7.17 5.04 -0.21
C GLU A 205 -7.67 5.95 0.92
N ILE A 206 -8.15 5.36 2.03
CA ILE A 206 -8.69 6.11 3.17
C ILE A 206 -7.57 6.64 4.08
N PHE A 207 -6.59 5.79 4.41
CA PHE A 207 -5.58 6.13 5.41
C PHE A 207 -4.64 7.26 5.00
N PRO A 208 -4.07 7.30 3.76
CA PRO A 208 -3.16 8.37 3.40
C PRO A 208 -3.77 9.77 3.47
N PRO A 209 -4.98 10.05 2.95
CA PRO A 209 -5.63 11.34 3.13
C PRO A 209 -5.91 11.70 4.58
N LEU A 210 -6.29 10.73 5.43
CA LEU A 210 -6.52 10.99 6.86
C LEU A 210 -5.23 11.34 7.61
N ILE A 211 -4.09 10.76 7.22
CA ILE A 211 -2.78 11.21 7.74
C ILE A 211 -2.50 12.64 7.28
N PHE A 212 -2.79 12.97 6.03
CA PHE A 212 -2.63 14.34 5.53
C PHE A 212 -3.49 15.36 6.29
N LEU A 213 -4.71 14.99 6.72
CA LEU A 213 -5.51 15.79 7.64
C LEU A 213 -4.75 16.12 8.94
N GLY A 214 -4.19 15.09 9.57
CA GLY A 214 -3.40 15.26 10.79
C GLY A 214 -2.13 16.09 10.56
N VAL A 215 -1.39 15.82 9.48
CA VAL A 215 -0.20 16.58 9.08
C VAL A 215 -0.56 18.05 8.83
N GLY A 216 -1.66 18.34 8.15
CA GLY A 216 -2.15 19.69 7.90
C GLY A 216 -2.48 20.43 9.19
N ALA A 217 -3.13 19.74 10.14
CA ALA A 217 -3.44 20.30 11.45
C ALA A 217 -2.18 20.55 12.31
N LEU A 218 -1.11 19.75 12.13
CA LEU A 218 0.18 19.96 12.79
C LEU A 218 1.00 21.11 12.15
N THR A 219 0.80 21.36 10.85
CA THR A 219 1.68 22.20 10.03
C THR A 219 1.34 23.67 10.12
N ASP A 220 2.37 24.52 10.33
CA ASP A 220 2.26 25.98 10.20
C ASP A 220 2.74 26.45 8.84
N PHE A 221 1.84 26.93 7.99
CA PHE A 221 2.14 27.48 6.68
C PHE A 221 2.63 28.94 6.72
N GLY A 222 2.63 29.57 7.92
CA GLY A 222 3.13 30.95 8.10
C GLY A 222 4.48 31.22 7.47
N PRO A 223 5.52 30.39 7.70
CA PRO A 223 6.84 30.56 7.07
C PRO A 223 6.81 30.56 5.54
N LEU A 224 5.98 29.72 4.92
CA LEU A 224 5.81 29.65 3.47
C LEU A 224 5.12 30.93 2.93
N ILE A 225 4.04 31.36 3.59
CA ILE A 225 3.30 32.56 3.22
C ILE A 225 4.17 33.82 3.41
N ALA A 226 4.99 33.85 4.48
CA ALA A 226 5.89 34.97 4.74
C ALA A 226 6.99 35.12 3.70
N ASN A 227 7.46 34.01 3.11
CA ASN A 227 8.49 33.99 2.08
C ASN A 227 8.15 33.00 0.95
N PRO A 228 7.27 33.37 0.00
CA PRO A 228 6.83 32.44 -1.05
C PRO A 228 7.96 31.93 -1.99
N ARG A 229 9.11 32.60 -2.02
CA ARG A 229 10.26 32.15 -2.83
C ARG A 229 10.76 30.76 -2.44
N VAL A 230 10.53 30.35 -1.21
CA VAL A 230 10.93 29.01 -0.73
C VAL A 230 10.12 27.87 -1.35
N LEU A 231 9.00 28.17 -2.04
CA LEU A 231 8.30 27.20 -2.90
C LEU A 231 9.23 26.58 -3.94
N LEU A 232 10.16 27.38 -4.49
CA LEU A 232 11.14 26.88 -5.46
C LEU A 232 12.05 25.80 -4.87
N LEU A 233 12.33 25.86 -3.55
CA LEU A 233 13.16 24.86 -2.87
C LEU A 233 12.40 23.53 -2.71
N GLY A 234 11.11 23.59 -2.38
CA GLY A 234 10.24 22.41 -2.36
C GLY A 234 10.05 21.80 -3.75
N GLY A 235 9.88 22.68 -4.77
CA GLY A 235 9.82 22.25 -6.16
C GLY A 235 11.11 21.59 -6.65
N ALA A 236 12.28 22.15 -6.28
CA ALA A 236 13.57 21.57 -6.63
C ALA A 236 13.80 20.18 -6.00
N ALA A 237 13.30 19.93 -4.79
CA ALA A 237 13.39 18.60 -4.18
C ALA A 237 12.65 17.52 -4.99
N GLN A 238 11.67 17.89 -5.83
CA GLN A 238 10.96 16.94 -6.70
C GLN A 238 11.86 16.35 -7.81
N PHE A 239 13.04 16.93 -8.06
CA PHE A 239 14.05 16.27 -8.91
C PHE A 239 14.46 14.90 -8.34
N GLY A 240 14.35 14.69 -7.02
CA GLY A 240 14.50 13.38 -6.41
C GLY A 240 13.44 12.39 -6.92
N VAL A 241 12.18 12.81 -7.02
CA VAL A 241 11.08 11.98 -7.51
C VAL A 241 11.29 11.60 -8.97
N PHE A 242 11.52 12.60 -9.84
CA PHE A 242 11.73 12.34 -11.28
C PHE A 242 13.02 11.58 -11.56
N GLY A 243 14.10 11.86 -10.80
CA GLY A 243 15.36 11.12 -10.91
C GLY A 243 15.18 9.65 -10.52
N THR A 244 14.37 9.37 -9.50
CA THR A 244 14.04 8.00 -9.07
C THR A 244 13.16 7.30 -10.10
N PHE A 245 12.18 7.98 -10.68
CA PHE A 245 11.37 7.47 -11.78
C PHE A 245 12.25 7.00 -12.95
N ILE A 246 13.14 7.86 -13.43
CA ILE A 246 14.08 7.52 -14.50
C ILE A 246 15.00 6.37 -14.08
N GLY A 247 15.52 6.38 -12.85
CA GLY A 247 16.35 5.30 -12.32
C GLY A 247 15.63 3.96 -12.26
N ALA A 248 14.33 3.94 -11.91
CA ALA A 248 13.50 2.74 -11.91
C ALA A 248 13.29 2.19 -13.33
N GLN A 249 13.07 3.05 -14.32
CA GLN A 249 13.01 2.65 -15.72
C GLN A 249 14.31 2.02 -16.20
N PHE A 250 15.47 2.57 -15.82
CA PHE A 250 16.77 1.95 -16.12
C PHE A 250 16.98 0.58 -15.46
N LEU A 251 16.33 0.32 -14.34
CA LEU A 251 16.32 -0.99 -13.70
C LEU A 251 15.32 -1.97 -14.33
N GLY A 252 14.56 -1.54 -15.36
CA GLY A 252 13.63 -2.40 -16.11
C GLY A 252 12.22 -2.49 -15.53
N PHE A 253 11.84 -1.61 -14.59
CA PHE A 253 10.47 -1.53 -14.10
C PHE A 253 9.54 -0.91 -15.16
N SER A 254 8.27 -1.31 -15.15
CA SER A 254 7.22 -0.69 -15.98
C SER A 254 7.03 0.80 -15.63
N ASP A 255 6.35 1.55 -16.49
CA ASP A 255 6.10 2.97 -16.27
C ASP A 255 5.30 3.21 -14.98
N GLN A 256 4.27 2.38 -14.72
CA GLN A 256 3.45 2.43 -13.51
C GLN A 256 4.30 2.13 -12.26
N ALA A 257 5.05 1.03 -12.30
CA ALA A 257 5.94 0.66 -11.21
C ALA A 257 7.02 1.73 -10.98
N SER A 258 7.58 2.30 -12.06
CA SER A 258 8.57 3.40 -11.98
C SER A 258 7.97 4.66 -11.35
N GLY A 259 6.68 4.98 -11.66
CA GLY A 259 5.95 6.07 -11.02
C GLY A 259 5.77 5.85 -9.52
N ALA A 260 5.33 4.65 -9.15
CA ALA A 260 5.16 4.25 -7.75
C ALA A 260 6.49 4.24 -6.97
N ILE A 261 7.59 3.78 -7.57
CA ILE A 261 8.93 3.82 -6.97
C ILE A 261 9.45 5.26 -6.92
N GLY A 262 9.20 6.04 -7.97
CA GLY A 262 9.68 7.42 -8.11
C GLY A 262 9.32 8.30 -6.93
N ILE A 263 8.09 8.16 -6.41
CA ILE A 263 7.58 9.02 -5.33
C ILE A 263 8.37 8.89 -4.02
N ILE A 264 9.12 7.79 -3.82
CA ILE A 264 10.00 7.61 -2.66
C ILE A 264 10.99 8.78 -2.54
N GLY A 265 11.44 9.33 -3.69
CA GLY A 265 12.34 10.48 -3.75
C GLY A 265 11.79 11.75 -3.12
N GLY A 266 10.47 11.88 -2.97
CA GLY A 266 9.82 12.97 -2.24
C GLY A 266 9.93 12.85 -0.72
N ALA A 267 10.29 11.68 -0.19
CA ALA A 267 10.35 11.36 1.24
C ALA A 267 8.99 11.59 1.97
N ASP A 268 7.92 11.14 1.33
CA ASP A 268 6.54 11.24 1.82
C ASP A 268 5.92 9.83 1.90
N GLY A 269 5.91 9.28 3.11
CA GLY A 269 5.41 7.91 3.33
C GLY A 269 3.96 7.71 2.92
N PRO A 270 3.01 8.52 3.41
CA PRO A 270 1.60 8.43 3.04
C PRO A 270 1.36 8.58 1.54
N THR A 271 2.00 9.53 0.88
CA THR A 271 1.91 9.71 -0.58
C THR A 271 2.49 8.51 -1.33
N SER A 272 3.58 7.91 -0.81
CA SER A 272 4.17 6.70 -1.41
C SER A 272 3.21 5.51 -1.36
N ILE A 273 2.49 5.34 -0.25
CA ILE A 273 1.46 4.29 -0.14
C ILE A 273 0.28 4.57 -1.08
N PHE A 274 -0.19 5.83 -1.12
CA PHE A 274 -1.29 6.25 -1.98
C PHE A 274 -0.99 5.93 -3.44
N LEU A 275 0.17 6.35 -3.94
CA LEU A 275 0.55 6.14 -5.33
C LEU A 275 0.88 4.67 -5.64
N ALA A 276 1.56 3.96 -4.73
CA ALA A 276 1.88 2.54 -4.92
C ALA A 276 0.63 1.68 -4.95
N ASN A 277 -0.38 1.97 -4.11
CA ASN A 277 -1.65 1.25 -4.14
C ASN A 277 -2.37 1.41 -5.49
N ALA A 278 -2.31 2.60 -6.08
CA ALA A 278 -2.98 2.91 -7.34
C ALA A 278 -2.25 2.39 -8.59
N LEU A 279 -0.91 2.46 -8.63
CA LEU A 279 -0.11 2.17 -9.83
C LEU A 279 0.60 0.82 -9.82
N ALA A 280 1.00 0.31 -8.64
CA ALA A 280 1.78 -0.93 -8.49
C ALA A 280 1.51 -1.58 -7.12
N PRO A 281 0.29 -2.13 -6.89
CA PRO A 281 -0.09 -2.71 -5.61
C PRO A 281 0.83 -3.86 -5.16
N GLU A 282 1.43 -4.58 -6.09
CA GLU A 282 2.39 -5.65 -5.84
C GLU A 282 3.70 -5.15 -5.22
N LEU A 283 4.07 -3.88 -5.45
CA LEU A 283 5.26 -3.22 -4.89
C LEU A 283 4.94 -2.37 -3.65
N LEU A 284 3.69 -2.37 -3.16
CA LEU A 284 3.27 -1.56 -2.02
C LEU A 284 4.17 -1.77 -0.80
N ALA A 285 4.46 -3.04 -0.45
CA ALA A 285 5.26 -3.37 0.72
C ALA A 285 6.71 -2.85 0.61
N PRO A 286 7.49 -3.16 -0.43
CA PRO A 286 8.85 -2.66 -0.55
C PRO A 286 8.92 -1.13 -0.67
N ILE A 287 7.98 -0.48 -1.38
CA ILE A 287 7.91 0.98 -1.51
C ILE A 287 7.64 1.64 -0.15
N ALA A 288 6.66 1.13 0.60
CA ALA A 288 6.32 1.67 1.91
C ALA A 288 7.49 1.52 2.91
N VAL A 289 8.13 0.36 2.96
CA VAL A 289 9.31 0.14 3.83
C VAL A 289 10.45 1.06 3.42
N ALA A 290 10.73 1.21 2.13
CA ALA A 290 11.73 2.13 1.63
C ALA A 290 11.42 3.57 2.08
N ALA A 291 10.22 4.09 1.77
CA ALA A 291 9.82 5.46 2.07
C ALA A 291 9.93 5.79 3.56
N TYR A 292 9.42 4.93 4.44
CA TYR A 292 9.47 5.17 5.89
C TYR A 292 10.86 4.97 6.50
N SER A 293 11.61 3.95 6.03
CA SER A 293 12.99 3.74 6.49
C SER A 293 13.88 4.92 6.14
N TYR A 294 13.74 5.48 4.93
CA TYR A 294 14.56 6.63 4.51
C TYR A 294 14.13 7.92 5.20
N MET A 295 12.85 8.10 5.45
CA MET A 295 12.38 9.22 6.25
C MET A 295 13.04 9.20 7.65
N ALA A 296 13.17 8.02 8.25
CA ALA A 296 13.90 7.83 9.50
C ALA A 296 15.42 8.10 9.39
N LEU A 297 16.01 7.87 8.22
CA LEU A 297 17.44 8.08 7.95
C LEU A 297 17.78 9.51 7.52
N VAL A 298 16.82 10.42 7.41
CA VAL A 298 17.03 11.85 7.10
C VAL A 298 18.19 12.47 7.89
N PRO A 299 18.26 12.30 9.24
CA PRO A 299 19.35 12.89 10.04
C PRO A 299 20.74 12.30 9.74
N VAL A 300 20.81 11.17 9.05
CA VAL A 300 22.06 10.48 8.68
C VAL A 300 22.47 10.81 7.25
N ILE A 301 21.50 10.82 6.31
CA ILE A 301 21.76 10.98 4.88
C ILE A 301 21.99 12.46 4.49
N GLN A 302 21.20 13.38 5.03
CA GLN A 302 21.26 14.78 4.64
C GLN A 302 22.56 15.50 5.04
N PRO A 303 23.08 15.38 6.28
CA PRO A 303 24.21 16.18 6.72
C PRO A 303 25.49 16.03 5.86
N PRO A 304 25.92 14.82 5.43
CA PRO A 304 27.06 14.67 4.54
C PRO A 304 26.88 15.41 3.21
N ILE A 305 25.69 15.34 2.61
CA ILE A 305 25.37 15.96 1.34
C ILE A 305 25.36 17.48 1.50
N MET A 306 24.73 17.99 2.55
CA MET A 306 24.68 19.41 2.85
C MET A 306 26.08 20.00 3.02
N ARG A 307 26.95 19.30 3.75
CA ARG A 307 28.34 19.72 3.96
C ARG A 307 29.18 19.67 2.68
N ALA A 308 28.99 18.65 1.86
CA ALA A 308 29.69 18.49 0.60
C ALA A 308 29.33 19.60 -0.41
N LEU A 309 28.07 20.06 -0.40
CA LEU A 309 27.56 21.05 -1.33
C LEU A 309 27.62 22.50 -0.84
N THR A 310 27.99 22.75 0.43
CA THR A 310 28.03 24.10 1.00
C THR A 310 29.38 24.41 1.62
N THR A 311 29.82 25.62 1.47
CA THR A 311 31.02 26.14 2.16
C THR A 311 30.67 26.54 3.60
N GLU A 312 31.66 26.67 4.46
CA GLU A 312 31.45 27.12 5.84
C GLU A 312 30.83 28.51 5.94
N SER A 313 31.25 29.41 5.05
CA SER A 313 30.72 30.77 4.95
C SER A 313 29.23 30.77 4.56
N GLU A 314 28.82 29.89 3.63
CA GLU A 314 27.42 29.74 3.23
C GLU A 314 26.55 29.19 4.38
N ARG A 315 27.07 28.25 5.16
CA ARG A 315 26.36 27.68 6.33
C ARG A 315 26.18 28.71 7.47
N LYS A 316 27.05 29.70 7.55
CA LYS A 316 26.97 30.81 8.54
C LYS A 316 26.03 31.94 8.12
N ILE A 317 25.43 31.92 6.93
CA ILE A 317 24.46 32.94 6.52
C ILE A 317 23.29 32.96 7.50
N ARG A 318 23.11 34.10 8.18
CA ARG A 318 21.97 34.36 9.05
C ARG A 318 20.82 34.94 8.23
N MET A 319 19.63 34.45 8.46
CA MET A 319 18.44 34.91 7.78
C MET A 319 17.68 35.92 8.64
N ASN A 320 17.13 36.95 8.01
CA ASN A 320 16.29 37.94 8.68
C ASN A 320 15.01 37.30 9.21
N SER A 321 14.46 37.82 10.30
CA SER A 321 13.20 37.37 10.87
C SER A 321 12.07 37.40 9.83
N LEU A 322 11.22 36.36 9.81
CA LEU A 322 10.06 36.33 8.94
C LEU A 322 9.01 37.35 9.38
N ARG A 323 8.30 37.94 8.40
CA ARG A 323 7.15 38.79 8.72
C ARG A 323 6.07 37.99 9.44
N GLN A 324 5.33 38.65 10.32
CA GLN A 324 4.13 38.04 10.89
C GLN A 324 3.05 37.91 9.83
N VAL A 325 2.44 36.71 9.77
CA VAL A 325 1.34 36.40 8.86
C VAL A 325 0.05 36.45 9.65
N SER A 326 -0.93 37.19 9.13
CA SER A 326 -2.24 37.31 9.75
C SER A 326 -3.04 36.00 9.65
N ARG A 327 -3.99 35.82 10.59
CA ARG A 327 -4.90 34.67 10.56
C ARG A 327 -5.70 34.58 9.26
N LEU A 328 -6.17 35.72 8.75
CA LEU A 328 -6.93 35.78 7.51
C LEU A 328 -6.09 35.30 6.30
N GLU A 329 -4.81 35.74 6.23
CA GLU A 329 -3.89 35.27 5.18
C GLU A 329 -3.74 33.75 5.20
N LYS A 330 -3.61 33.14 6.39
CA LYS A 330 -3.49 31.68 6.53
C LYS A 330 -4.76 30.93 6.09
N LEU A 331 -5.95 31.43 6.46
CA LEU A 331 -7.23 30.84 6.05
C LEU A 331 -7.45 30.95 4.52
N VAL A 332 -7.20 32.15 3.98
CA VAL A 332 -7.31 32.40 2.53
C VAL A 332 -6.30 31.55 1.75
N PHE A 333 -5.08 31.42 2.26
CA PHE A 333 -4.05 30.58 1.66
C PHE A 333 -4.50 29.11 1.56
N ALA A 334 -5.07 28.53 2.63
CA ALA A 334 -5.55 27.16 2.62
C ALA A 334 -6.61 26.95 1.53
N VAL A 335 -7.55 27.89 1.38
CA VAL A 335 -8.61 27.82 0.36
C VAL A 335 -8.03 27.97 -1.07
N ILE A 336 -7.16 28.99 -1.26
CA ILE A 336 -6.56 29.23 -2.60
C ILE A 336 -5.72 28.05 -3.04
N VAL A 337 -4.87 27.50 -2.16
CA VAL A 337 -4.02 26.34 -2.50
C VAL A 337 -4.87 25.12 -2.81
N THR A 338 -5.94 24.87 -2.05
CA THR A 338 -6.87 23.77 -2.34
C THR A 338 -7.44 23.91 -3.76
N ILE A 339 -8.02 25.06 -4.07
CA ILE A 339 -8.64 25.31 -5.39
C ILE A 339 -7.61 25.22 -6.50
N ALA A 340 -6.49 25.93 -6.36
CA ALA A 340 -5.48 26.01 -7.41
C ALA A 340 -4.85 24.62 -7.70
N CYS A 341 -4.48 23.86 -6.65
CA CYS A 341 -3.85 22.57 -6.83
C CYS A 341 -4.82 21.53 -7.43
N ILE A 342 -6.09 21.53 -6.99
CA ILE A 342 -7.10 20.59 -7.51
C ILE A 342 -7.48 20.91 -8.95
N LEU A 343 -7.55 22.18 -9.32
CA LEU A 343 -7.80 22.58 -10.72
C LEU A 343 -6.61 22.21 -11.63
N LEU A 344 -5.38 22.29 -11.14
CA LEU A 344 -4.19 21.89 -11.90
C LEU A 344 -4.03 20.37 -12.02
N VAL A 345 -4.27 19.65 -10.93
CA VAL A 345 -4.06 18.21 -10.83
C VAL A 345 -5.21 17.57 -10.04
N PRO A 346 -6.34 17.27 -10.69
CA PRO A 346 -7.52 16.73 -10.01
C PRO A 346 -7.27 15.47 -9.17
N PRO A 347 -6.45 14.49 -9.57
CA PRO A 347 -6.19 13.30 -8.75
C PRO A 347 -5.43 13.56 -7.44
N ALA A 348 -4.81 14.74 -7.28
CA ALA A 348 -4.22 15.15 -6.00
C ALA A 348 -5.25 15.60 -4.96
N SER A 349 -6.55 15.66 -5.31
CA SER A 349 -7.61 16.21 -4.44
C SER A 349 -7.73 15.53 -3.07
N PRO A 350 -7.62 14.19 -2.91
CA PRO A 350 -7.71 13.57 -1.59
C PRO A 350 -6.60 14.04 -0.64
N LEU A 351 -5.36 14.09 -1.15
CA LEU A 351 -4.19 14.46 -0.35
C LEU A 351 -4.17 15.95 -0.03
N ILE A 352 -4.24 16.80 -1.06
CA ILE A 352 -4.20 18.28 -0.90
C ILE A 352 -5.43 18.77 -0.14
N GLY A 353 -6.62 18.26 -0.48
CA GLY A 353 -7.86 18.64 0.20
C GLY A 353 -7.80 18.39 1.69
N MET A 354 -7.36 17.20 2.10
CA MET A 354 -7.25 16.84 3.51
C MET A 354 -6.11 17.57 4.23
N LEU A 355 -4.97 17.82 3.57
CA LEU A 355 -3.88 18.64 4.10
C LEU A 355 -4.37 20.06 4.44
N MET A 356 -5.03 20.69 3.47
CA MET A 356 -5.51 22.06 3.63
C MET A 356 -6.71 22.15 4.58
N PHE A 357 -7.57 21.12 4.62
CA PHE A 357 -8.65 21.02 5.59
C PHE A 357 -8.11 20.93 7.02
N GLY A 358 -7.09 20.11 7.26
CA GLY A 358 -6.42 20.04 8.57
C GLY A 358 -5.83 21.39 8.99
N ASN A 359 -5.16 22.08 8.07
CA ASN A 359 -4.63 23.40 8.31
C ASN A 359 -5.72 24.45 8.60
N PHE A 360 -6.82 24.39 7.83
CA PHE A 360 -7.97 25.26 8.06
C PHE A 360 -8.57 25.08 9.46
N LEU A 361 -8.73 23.83 9.92
CA LEU A 361 -9.19 23.52 11.29
C LEU A 361 -8.27 24.13 12.36
N ARG A 362 -6.96 24.10 12.14
CA ARG A 362 -5.98 24.71 13.04
C ARG A 362 -6.09 26.22 13.07
N GLU A 363 -6.13 26.87 11.92
CA GLU A 363 -6.05 28.33 11.81
C GLU A 363 -7.40 29.03 12.07
N CYS A 364 -8.52 28.32 11.94
CA CYS A 364 -9.85 28.90 12.18
C CYS A 364 -10.12 29.22 13.68
N LYS A 365 -9.39 28.59 14.63
CA LYS A 365 -9.48 28.82 16.08
C LYS A 365 -10.85 28.63 16.73
N VAL A 366 -11.84 28.23 15.97
CA VAL A 366 -13.22 27.95 16.44
C VAL A 366 -13.50 26.44 16.51
N ALA A 367 -12.62 25.63 15.94
CA ALA A 367 -12.69 24.17 15.90
C ALA A 367 -11.52 23.50 16.63
N ASP A 368 -11.03 24.07 17.71
CA ASP A 368 -9.84 23.60 18.43
C ASP A 368 -9.93 22.12 18.85
N ARG A 369 -11.12 21.63 19.21
CA ARG A 369 -11.32 20.23 19.57
C ARG A 369 -11.06 19.31 18.37
N LEU A 370 -11.54 19.67 17.18
CA LEU A 370 -11.32 18.89 15.96
C LEU A 370 -9.85 18.95 15.53
N SER A 371 -9.24 20.13 15.61
CA SER A 371 -7.82 20.31 15.32
C SER A 371 -6.95 19.45 16.24
N LYS A 372 -7.21 19.42 17.55
CA LYS A 372 -6.49 18.58 18.50
C LYS A 372 -6.71 17.10 18.25
N ALA A 373 -7.94 16.69 17.98
CA ALA A 373 -8.25 15.30 17.65
C ALA A 373 -7.52 14.84 16.36
N ALA A 374 -7.46 15.71 15.34
CA ALA A 374 -6.72 15.41 14.12
C ALA A 374 -5.20 15.27 14.36
N GLN A 375 -4.63 16.15 15.20
CA GLN A 375 -3.20 16.21 15.52
C GLN A 375 -2.70 15.04 16.36
N ASN A 376 -3.54 14.45 17.20
CA ASN A 376 -3.14 13.47 18.20
C ASN A 376 -3.86 12.13 17.97
N GLU A 377 -5.16 12.06 18.27
CA GLU A 377 -5.88 10.80 18.32
C GLU A 377 -6.02 10.18 16.93
N LEU A 378 -6.50 10.95 15.95
CA LEU A 378 -6.77 10.44 14.61
C LEU A 378 -5.48 9.99 13.92
N ILE A 379 -4.45 10.85 13.89
CA ILE A 379 -3.19 10.53 13.22
C ILE A 379 -2.53 9.29 13.85
N ASN A 380 -2.58 9.15 15.18
CA ASN A 380 -2.00 8.01 15.88
C ASN A 380 -2.75 6.70 15.58
N VAL A 381 -4.08 6.71 15.61
CA VAL A 381 -4.91 5.54 15.29
C VAL A 381 -4.70 5.11 13.85
N ILE A 382 -4.74 6.05 12.90
CA ILE A 382 -4.51 5.76 11.49
C ILE A 382 -3.08 5.26 11.24
N THR A 383 -2.10 5.81 11.95
CA THR A 383 -0.70 5.35 11.84
C THR A 383 -0.53 3.89 12.29
N ILE A 384 -1.22 3.47 13.37
CA ILE A 384 -1.21 2.07 13.82
C ILE A 384 -1.80 1.17 12.75
N PHE A 385 -2.97 1.52 12.22
CA PHE A 385 -3.64 0.70 11.22
C PHE A 385 -2.90 0.67 9.88
N LEU A 386 -2.42 1.82 9.41
CA LEU A 386 -1.62 1.92 8.19
C LEU A 386 -0.33 1.08 8.31
N GLY A 387 0.43 1.30 9.39
CA GLY A 387 1.69 0.58 9.62
C GLY A 387 1.47 -0.93 9.72
N SER A 388 0.48 -1.36 10.49
CA SER A 388 0.15 -2.79 10.62
C SER A 388 -0.27 -3.39 9.28
N SER A 389 -1.10 -2.69 8.48
CA SER A 389 -1.53 -3.16 7.16
C SER A 389 -0.36 -3.27 6.18
N VAL A 390 0.54 -2.28 6.16
CA VAL A 390 1.76 -2.35 5.34
C VAL A 390 2.63 -3.52 5.78
N GLY A 391 2.83 -3.69 7.09
CA GLY A 391 3.63 -4.79 7.63
C GLY A 391 3.09 -6.16 7.22
N ILE A 392 1.77 -6.34 7.25
CA ILE A 392 1.12 -7.61 6.87
C ILE A 392 1.35 -7.95 5.39
N THR A 393 1.55 -6.99 4.51
CA THR A 393 1.89 -7.26 3.11
C THR A 393 3.34 -7.68 2.89
N MET A 394 4.20 -7.61 3.93
CA MET A 394 5.61 -7.99 3.89
C MET A 394 5.83 -9.49 4.11
N THR A 395 5.22 -10.32 3.28
CA THR A 395 5.48 -11.76 3.28
C THR A 395 6.82 -12.09 2.64
N GLY A 396 7.48 -13.17 3.09
CA GLY A 396 8.82 -13.52 2.62
C GLY A 396 8.93 -13.76 1.11
N ASP A 397 7.89 -14.31 0.49
CA ASP A 397 7.79 -14.55 -0.95
C ASP A 397 7.72 -13.25 -1.78
N ARG A 398 7.12 -12.19 -1.23
CA ARG A 398 7.01 -10.88 -1.89
C ARG A 398 8.18 -9.96 -1.57
N PHE A 399 8.64 -9.96 -0.32
CA PHE A 399 9.64 -9.00 0.14
C PHE A 399 11.09 -9.41 -0.20
N LEU A 400 11.40 -10.72 -0.23
CA LEU A 400 12.75 -11.24 -0.51
C LEU A 400 13.03 -11.42 -2.02
N ARG A 401 12.53 -10.49 -2.84
CA ARG A 401 12.82 -10.45 -4.29
C ARG A 401 13.98 -9.50 -4.58
N GLY A 402 14.70 -9.77 -5.67
CA GLY A 402 15.78 -8.88 -6.12
C GLY A 402 15.32 -7.45 -6.42
N GLU A 403 14.09 -7.29 -6.88
CA GLU A 403 13.43 -6.01 -7.12
C GLU A 403 13.35 -5.15 -5.86
N THR A 404 13.04 -5.75 -4.72
CA THR A 404 13.00 -5.05 -3.42
C THR A 404 14.33 -4.41 -3.06
N LEU A 405 15.44 -5.13 -3.28
CA LEU A 405 16.78 -4.59 -3.03
C LEU A 405 17.09 -3.42 -3.98
N GLY A 406 16.68 -3.53 -5.25
CA GLY A 406 16.80 -2.44 -6.23
C GLY A 406 16.05 -1.20 -5.78
N ILE A 407 14.79 -1.34 -5.31
CA ILE A 407 13.97 -0.25 -4.78
C ILE A 407 14.64 0.39 -3.56
N LEU A 408 15.19 -0.43 -2.65
CA LEU A 408 15.88 0.08 -1.47
C LEU A 408 17.13 0.91 -1.84
N VAL A 409 17.99 0.42 -2.71
CA VAL A 409 19.19 1.17 -3.15
C VAL A 409 18.81 2.46 -3.87
N LEU A 410 17.83 2.37 -4.77
CA LEU A 410 17.35 3.51 -5.53
C LEU A 410 16.77 4.61 -4.63
N GLY A 411 16.04 4.22 -3.57
CA GLY A 411 15.47 5.16 -2.61
C GLY A 411 16.52 5.98 -1.85
N VAL A 412 17.65 5.36 -1.44
CA VAL A 412 18.77 6.11 -0.82
C VAL A 412 19.34 7.14 -1.79
N ALA A 413 19.59 6.73 -3.04
CA ALA A 413 20.09 7.62 -4.08
C ALA A 413 19.13 8.77 -4.37
N ALA A 414 17.85 8.45 -4.47
CA ALA A 414 16.75 9.40 -4.67
C ALA A 414 16.72 10.50 -3.62
N PHE A 415 16.81 10.09 -2.36
CA PHE A 415 16.82 10.99 -1.23
C PHE A 415 18.05 11.91 -1.24
N GLY A 416 19.19 11.36 -1.68
CA GLY A 416 20.41 12.14 -1.91
C GLY A 416 20.23 13.21 -2.99
N VAL A 417 19.63 12.83 -4.12
CA VAL A 417 19.33 13.75 -5.24
C VAL A 417 18.36 14.85 -4.80
N ALA A 418 17.28 14.51 -4.12
CA ALA A 418 16.31 15.49 -3.61
C ALA A 418 16.95 16.52 -2.68
N THR A 419 17.77 16.05 -1.73
CA THR A 419 18.52 16.92 -0.81
C THR A 419 19.50 17.84 -1.57
N ALA A 420 20.27 17.26 -2.50
CA ALA A 420 21.24 17.99 -3.30
C ALA A 420 20.56 19.07 -4.16
N SER A 421 19.48 18.72 -4.84
CA SER A 421 18.73 19.64 -5.71
C SER A 421 18.18 20.84 -4.93
N GLY A 422 17.63 20.63 -3.73
CA GLY A 422 17.16 21.71 -2.90
C GLY A 422 18.27 22.65 -2.44
N VAL A 423 19.42 22.11 -2.01
CA VAL A 423 20.60 22.90 -1.62
C VAL A 423 21.15 23.68 -2.81
N LEU A 424 21.29 23.04 -3.99
CA LEU A 424 21.80 23.70 -5.21
C LEU A 424 20.84 24.78 -5.69
N MET A 425 19.53 24.57 -5.61
CA MET A 425 18.53 25.59 -5.93
C MET A 425 18.67 26.82 -5.00
N ALA A 426 18.88 26.61 -3.70
CA ALA A 426 19.11 27.71 -2.78
C ALA A 426 20.39 28.51 -3.14
N LYS A 427 21.45 27.82 -3.57
CA LYS A 427 22.66 28.48 -4.08
C LYS A 427 22.38 29.24 -5.37
N ALA A 428 21.65 28.66 -6.30
CA ALA A 428 21.26 29.32 -7.54
C ALA A 428 20.44 30.61 -7.29
N MET A 429 19.50 30.54 -6.34
CA MET A 429 18.72 31.69 -5.89
C MET A 429 19.63 32.80 -5.34
N ASN A 430 20.69 32.44 -4.63
CA ASN A 430 21.64 33.40 -4.07
C ASN A 430 22.50 34.14 -5.13
N ILE A 431 22.58 33.61 -6.33
CA ILE A 431 23.27 34.29 -7.45
C ILE A 431 22.46 35.51 -7.92
N VAL A 432 21.14 35.36 -7.95
CA VAL A 432 20.23 36.39 -8.47
C VAL A 432 19.71 37.32 -7.37
N SER A 433 19.62 36.83 -6.12
CA SER A 433 19.00 37.56 -5.01
C SER A 433 19.99 38.44 -4.26
N LYS A 434 19.59 39.70 -4.02
CA LYS A 434 20.33 40.61 -3.12
C LYS A 434 20.30 40.14 -1.67
N ASN A 435 19.17 39.56 -1.21
CA ASN A 435 19.00 39.00 0.14
C ASN A 435 19.33 37.52 0.07
N LYS A 436 20.52 37.15 0.53
CA LYS A 436 20.98 35.76 0.53
C LYS A 436 20.20 34.91 1.53
N ILE A 437 19.85 33.70 1.11
CA ILE A 437 19.27 32.66 1.97
C ILE A 437 20.37 31.66 2.34
N ASN A 438 20.23 31.07 3.52
CA ASN A 438 21.15 29.99 3.91
C ASN A 438 20.84 28.73 3.08
N PRO A 439 21.79 28.20 2.30
CA PRO A 439 21.53 27.05 1.43
C PRO A 439 21.11 25.80 2.15
N LEU A 440 21.41 25.68 3.46
CA LEU A 440 21.00 24.53 4.26
C LEU A 440 19.46 24.36 4.30
N ILE A 441 18.68 25.46 4.22
CA ILE A 441 17.21 25.33 4.22
C ILE A 441 16.67 24.64 2.97
N GLY A 442 17.45 24.63 1.88
CA GLY A 442 17.09 23.92 0.64
C GLY A 442 16.97 22.40 0.84
N SER A 443 17.79 21.82 1.74
CA SER A 443 17.67 20.38 2.06
C SER A 443 16.33 20.01 2.71
N ALA A 444 15.63 20.99 3.30
CA ALA A 444 14.32 20.79 3.88
C ALA A 444 13.18 20.74 2.83
N GLY A 445 13.46 20.93 1.55
CA GLY A 445 12.47 20.84 0.47
C GLY A 445 11.84 19.46 0.29
N VAL A 446 12.39 18.42 0.92
CA VAL A 446 11.76 17.08 0.99
C VAL A 446 10.58 17.06 1.95
N SER A 447 9.61 16.17 1.71
CA SER A 447 8.34 16.14 2.45
C SER A 447 8.43 15.59 3.89
N ALA A 448 9.61 15.23 4.40
CA ALA A 448 9.81 14.71 5.75
C ALA A 448 9.61 15.81 6.82
N VAL A 449 8.36 16.17 7.12
CA VAL A 449 7.98 17.22 8.08
C VAL A 449 7.88 16.66 9.51
N PRO A 450 8.43 17.32 10.52
CA PRO A 450 9.38 18.45 10.50
C PRO A 450 10.86 18.04 10.52
N MET A 451 11.18 16.76 10.21
CA MET A 451 12.51 16.21 10.44
C MET A 451 13.59 16.87 9.60
N ALA A 452 13.35 17.07 8.30
CA ALA A 452 14.32 17.73 7.42
C ALA A 452 14.61 19.18 7.84
N ALA A 453 13.60 19.90 8.29
CA ALA A 453 13.78 21.25 8.84
C ALA A 453 14.64 21.27 10.11
N ARG A 454 14.47 20.26 10.98
CA ARG A 454 15.32 20.11 12.19
C ARG A 454 16.76 19.79 11.83
N VAL A 455 17.01 18.97 10.81
CA VAL A 455 18.36 18.68 10.34
C VAL A 455 19.05 19.94 9.83
N SER A 456 18.33 20.77 9.04
CA SER A 456 18.86 22.07 8.57
C SER A 456 19.22 22.98 9.76
N GLN A 457 18.38 23.02 10.81
CA GLN A 457 18.64 23.75 12.04
C GLN A 457 19.92 23.27 12.73
N VAL A 458 20.06 21.95 12.95
CA VAL A 458 21.19 21.35 13.64
C VAL A 458 22.51 21.61 12.87
N GLU A 459 22.51 21.45 11.56
CA GLU A 459 23.71 21.73 10.74
C GLU A 459 24.04 23.23 10.68
N GLY A 460 23.05 24.12 10.70
CA GLY A 460 23.26 25.56 10.82
C GLY A 460 23.89 25.95 12.15
N GLN A 461 23.41 25.39 13.25
CA GLN A 461 23.94 25.64 14.59
C GLN A 461 25.36 25.07 14.81
N LYS A 462 25.74 23.99 14.11
CA LYS A 462 27.10 23.49 14.12
C LYS A 462 28.09 24.47 13.48
N ALA A 463 27.64 25.25 12.48
CA ALA A 463 28.46 26.26 11.81
C ALA A 463 28.48 27.58 12.59
N ASP A 464 27.36 27.98 13.17
CA ASP A 464 27.17 29.16 14.01
C ASP A 464 26.07 28.88 15.04
N PRO A 465 26.39 28.75 16.36
CA PRO A 465 25.42 28.41 17.39
C PRO A 465 24.24 29.38 17.50
N SER A 466 24.40 30.64 17.05
CA SER A 466 23.34 31.64 17.05
C SER A 466 22.50 31.65 15.76
N ASN A 467 22.71 30.71 14.84
CA ASN A 467 21.97 30.63 13.59
C ASN A 467 20.68 29.79 13.74
N PHE A 468 19.53 30.46 13.74
CA PHE A 468 18.22 29.83 13.89
C PHE A 468 17.54 29.68 12.53
N LEU A 469 17.66 28.49 11.91
CA LEU A 469 17.13 28.20 10.60
C LEU A 469 15.78 27.49 10.59
N LEU A 470 15.32 26.96 11.73
CA LEU A 470 14.14 26.07 11.81
C LEU A 470 12.91 26.69 11.15
N MET A 471 12.54 27.90 11.53
CA MET A 471 11.35 28.57 10.97
C MET A 471 11.50 28.84 9.46
N HIS A 472 12.70 29.14 8.99
CA HIS A 472 12.97 29.34 7.57
C HIS A 472 12.94 28.01 6.80
N ALA A 473 13.42 26.91 7.38
CA ALA A 473 13.43 25.58 6.80
C ALA A 473 12.04 24.94 6.76
N MET A 474 11.13 25.35 7.64
CA MET A 474 9.73 24.89 7.61
C MET A 474 9.01 25.30 6.31
N GLY A 475 9.34 26.47 5.75
CA GLY A 475 8.74 26.91 4.50
C GLY A 475 8.98 25.94 3.32
N PRO A 476 10.24 25.66 2.96
CA PRO A 476 10.54 24.65 1.94
C PRO A 476 10.00 23.26 2.27
N ASN A 477 10.03 22.88 3.55
CA ASN A 477 9.58 21.55 3.99
C ASN A 477 8.09 21.33 3.69
N VAL A 478 7.27 22.32 3.99
CA VAL A 478 5.83 22.30 3.71
C VAL A 478 5.56 22.42 2.20
N ALA A 479 6.36 23.23 1.48
CA ALA A 479 6.30 23.31 0.03
C ALA A 479 6.58 21.95 -0.63
N GLY A 480 7.48 21.15 -0.04
CA GLY A 480 7.76 19.78 -0.47
C GLY A 480 6.55 18.87 -0.37
N VAL A 481 5.78 18.93 0.71
CA VAL A 481 4.56 18.13 0.89
C VAL A 481 3.53 18.41 -0.21
N ILE A 482 3.27 19.69 -0.47
CA ILE A 482 2.38 20.10 -1.57
C ILE A 482 2.93 19.59 -2.91
N GLY A 483 4.26 19.77 -3.13
CA GLY A 483 4.93 19.33 -4.35
C GLY A 483 4.80 17.83 -4.59
N THR A 484 5.08 17.01 -3.56
CA THR A 484 5.01 15.55 -3.67
C THR A 484 3.58 15.08 -3.93
N ALA A 485 2.57 15.65 -3.25
CA ALA A 485 1.16 15.33 -3.50
C ALA A 485 0.73 15.71 -4.93
N LEU A 486 1.19 16.84 -5.47
CA LEU A 486 0.93 17.23 -6.85
C LEU A 486 1.61 16.30 -7.86
N VAL A 487 2.87 15.89 -7.60
CA VAL A 487 3.59 14.95 -8.48
C VAL A 487 2.92 13.57 -8.45
N ALA A 488 2.44 13.11 -7.29
CA ALA A 488 1.66 11.87 -7.20
C ALA A 488 0.39 11.94 -8.06
N GLY A 489 -0.39 13.02 -7.94
CA GLY A 489 -1.56 13.24 -8.77
C GLY A 489 -1.23 13.35 -10.27
N TYR A 490 -0.10 13.98 -10.63
CA TYR A 490 0.39 14.02 -12.00
C TYR A 490 0.72 12.62 -12.54
N PHE A 491 1.43 11.79 -11.77
CA PHE A 491 1.70 10.40 -12.15
C PHE A 491 0.42 9.59 -12.32
N LEU A 492 -0.59 9.78 -11.47
CA LEU A 492 -1.91 9.16 -11.66
C LEU A 492 -2.54 9.59 -12.98
N THR A 493 -2.49 10.88 -13.32
CA THR A 493 -3.06 11.38 -14.57
C THR A 493 -2.39 10.77 -15.80
N VAL A 494 -1.05 10.65 -15.77
CA VAL A 494 -0.26 10.27 -16.96
C VAL A 494 -0.10 8.75 -17.07
N LEU A 495 0.07 8.05 -15.94
CA LEU A 495 0.43 6.63 -15.93
C LEU A 495 -0.76 5.70 -15.71
N ALA A 496 -1.86 6.16 -15.07
CA ALA A 496 -3.07 5.36 -14.92
C ALA A 496 -3.98 5.41 -16.16
N ALA A 497 -3.83 6.39 -17.05
CA ALA A 497 -4.65 6.54 -18.27
C ALA A 497 -4.34 5.54 -19.38
N GLY A 498 -3.54 4.53 -19.12
CA GLY A 498 -3.17 3.46 -20.06
C GLY A 498 -4.02 2.19 -19.97
N HIS A 499 -5.18 2.24 -19.27
CA HIS A 499 -6.13 1.11 -19.17
C HIS A 499 -7.49 1.49 -19.74
#